data_3169b7658f2d2768dbf8d63f6cbfede3
#
_entry.id   3169b7658f2d2768dbf8d63f6cbfede3
#
_cell.length_a   1.000
_cell.length_b   1.000
_cell.length_c   1.000
_cell.angle_alpha   90.00
_cell.angle_beta   90.00
_cell.angle_gamma   90.00
#
_symmetry.space_group_name_H-M   'P 1'
#
loop_
_entity.id
_entity.type
_entity.pdbx_description
1 polymer ?
#
loop_
_entity_poly.entity_id
_entity_poly.type
_entity_poly.pdbx_seq_one_letter_code
_entity_poly.pdbx_strand_id
1 'polypeptide(L)'
;MNFTDFTKRLSAMEGVTSRISLRDAVSTIVSDVSVEEVEQAVYLLTGCLGPVYSAPVFNLGDKLVLKSIAKTVDISEEQVALAYQKSGDLSKTYLNFAKDFSPQPISIGVVFEELLRIAELSGEDSQQ
;
A
#
# COMPACT_ATOMS: atom_id res chain seq x y z
N MET A 1 -12.45 -1.73 11.35
CA MET A 1 -12.15 -0.65 10.38
C MET A 1 -11.79 -1.29 9.05
N ASN A 2 -12.35 -0.82 7.96
CA ASN A 2 -11.94 -1.34 6.66
C ASN A 2 -10.67 -0.62 6.18
N PHE A 3 -10.05 -1.17 5.14
CA PHE A 3 -8.79 -0.64 4.65
C PHE A 3 -8.94 0.77 4.05
N THR A 4 -10.08 1.07 3.46
CA THR A 4 -10.35 2.41 2.91
C THR A 4 -10.31 3.46 4.01
N ASP A 5 -10.96 3.21 5.14
CA ASP A 5 -10.96 4.13 6.27
C ASP A 5 -9.55 4.26 6.87
N PHE A 6 -8.84 3.13 6.96
CA PHE A 6 -7.46 3.12 7.45
C PHE A 6 -6.56 4.02 6.59
N THR A 7 -6.62 3.87 5.26
CA THR A 7 -5.79 4.68 4.36
C THR A 7 -6.18 6.15 4.35
N LYS A 8 -7.47 6.46 4.50
CA LYS A 8 -7.91 7.86 4.62
C LYS A 8 -7.31 8.53 5.85
N ARG A 9 -7.25 7.81 6.96
CA ARG A 9 -6.65 8.34 8.19
C ARG A 9 -5.14 8.51 8.03
N LEU A 10 -4.47 7.57 7.33
CA LEU A 10 -3.05 7.71 7.02
C LEU A 10 -2.78 8.95 6.16
N SER A 11 -3.61 9.15 5.12
CA SER A 11 -3.47 10.32 4.25
C SER A 11 -3.67 11.62 5.03
N ALA A 12 -4.58 11.64 5.99
CA ALA A 12 -4.82 12.81 6.82
C ALA A 12 -3.62 13.16 7.70
N MET A 13 -2.72 12.23 7.95
CA MET A 13 -1.51 12.47 8.72
C MET A 13 -0.35 13.03 7.88
N GLU A 14 -0.46 12.99 6.57
CA GLU A 14 0.56 13.56 5.69
C GLU A 14 0.65 15.07 5.93
N GLY A 15 1.86 15.56 6.07
CA GLY A 15 2.08 16.99 6.32
C GLY A 15 1.92 17.43 7.77
N VAL A 16 1.46 16.56 8.65
CA VAL A 16 1.40 16.85 10.08
C VAL A 16 2.81 16.74 10.66
N THR A 17 3.31 17.83 11.24
CA THR A 17 4.68 17.88 11.76
C THR A 17 4.75 17.81 13.28
N SER A 18 3.66 18.09 13.98
CA SER A 18 3.62 18.02 15.44
C SER A 18 3.65 16.57 15.91
N ARG A 19 4.62 16.23 16.75
CA ARG A 19 4.73 14.89 17.33
C ARG A 19 3.51 14.52 18.18
N ILE A 20 2.98 15.50 18.91
CA ILE A 20 1.80 15.29 19.76
C ILE A 20 0.59 14.97 18.89
N SER A 21 0.38 15.72 17.81
CA SER A 21 -0.72 15.49 16.88
C SER A 21 -0.61 14.13 16.18
N LEU A 22 0.60 13.75 15.77
CA LEU A 22 0.84 12.43 15.17
C LEU A 22 0.58 11.31 16.16
N ARG A 23 1.05 11.45 17.39
CA ARG A 23 0.81 10.47 18.45
C ARG A 23 -0.67 10.28 18.67
N ASP A 24 -1.42 11.37 18.75
CA ASP A 24 -2.86 11.30 19.01
C ASP A 24 -3.60 10.66 17.84
N ALA A 25 -3.21 10.98 16.61
CA ALA A 25 -3.80 10.38 15.41
C ALA A 25 -3.55 8.87 15.36
N VAL A 26 -2.31 8.45 15.60
CA VAL A 26 -1.95 7.03 15.63
C VAL A 26 -2.71 6.30 16.75
N SER A 27 -2.78 6.92 17.93
CA SER A 27 -3.50 6.36 19.07
C SER A 27 -4.97 6.11 18.73
N THR A 28 -5.60 7.07 18.05
CA THR A 28 -7.00 6.94 17.63
C THR A 28 -7.18 5.79 16.64
N ILE A 29 -6.28 5.67 15.67
CA ILE A 29 -6.33 4.58 14.69
C ILE A 29 -6.21 3.23 15.39
N VAL A 30 -5.22 3.08 16.26
CA VAL A 30 -5.00 1.82 16.97
C VAL A 30 -6.18 1.46 17.84
N SER A 31 -6.80 2.45 18.48
CA SER A 31 -7.99 2.23 19.33
C SER A 31 -9.20 1.76 18.53
N ASP A 32 -9.33 2.19 17.28
CA ASP A 32 -10.48 1.88 16.45
C ASP A 32 -10.33 0.58 15.65
N VAL A 33 -9.12 0.01 15.61
CA VAL A 33 -8.88 -1.25 14.93
C VAL A 33 -9.26 -2.41 15.86
N SER A 34 -9.83 -3.48 15.31
CA SER A 34 -10.18 -4.66 16.09
C SER A 34 -8.93 -5.35 16.65
N VAL A 35 -9.12 -6.07 17.75
CA VAL A 35 -8.01 -6.80 18.42
C VAL A 35 -7.37 -7.80 17.45
N GLU A 36 -8.15 -8.40 16.57
CA GLU A 36 -7.67 -9.38 15.60
C GLU A 36 -6.77 -8.77 14.53
N GLU A 37 -6.91 -7.46 14.28
CA GLU A 37 -6.18 -6.79 13.20
C GLU A 37 -5.16 -5.76 13.71
N VAL A 38 -5.09 -5.53 15.02
CA VAL A 38 -4.25 -4.45 15.56
C VAL A 38 -2.77 -4.67 15.25
N GLU A 39 -2.30 -5.89 15.34
CA GLU A 39 -0.89 -6.20 15.05
C GLU A 39 -0.56 -5.86 13.59
N GLN A 40 -1.40 -6.27 12.67
CA GLN A 40 -1.22 -6.02 11.25
C GLN A 40 -1.28 -4.51 10.95
N ALA A 41 -2.21 -3.81 11.57
CA ALA A 41 -2.33 -2.36 11.40
C ALA A 41 -1.07 -1.63 11.89
N VAL A 42 -0.51 -2.04 13.02
CA VAL A 42 0.70 -1.44 13.56
C VAL A 42 1.88 -1.66 12.62
N TYR A 43 2.03 -2.86 12.07
CA TYR A 43 3.09 -3.11 11.10
C TYR A 43 2.93 -2.22 9.86
N LEU A 44 1.72 -2.10 9.33
CA LEU A 44 1.47 -1.23 8.18
C LEU A 44 1.75 0.23 8.47
N LEU A 45 1.46 0.68 9.69
CA LEU A 45 1.79 2.06 10.11
C LEU A 45 3.29 2.33 10.06
N THR A 46 4.11 1.33 10.30
CA THR A 46 5.56 1.46 10.24
C THR A 46 6.15 1.11 8.87
N GLY A 47 5.29 0.77 7.90
CA GLY A 47 5.74 0.39 6.56
C GLY A 47 6.35 -1.00 6.48
N CYS A 48 5.99 -1.89 7.40
CA CYS A 48 6.56 -3.22 7.49
C CYS A 48 5.49 -4.30 7.40
N LEU A 49 5.90 -5.53 7.12
CA LEU A 49 5.01 -6.69 7.11
C LEU A 49 5.29 -7.64 8.28
N GLY A 50 6.02 -7.16 9.27
CA GLY A 50 6.39 -7.95 10.44
C GLY A 50 7.46 -7.23 11.24
N PRO A 51 8.06 -7.90 12.23
CA PRO A 51 9.14 -7.32 13.03
C PRO A 51 10.34 -6.94 12.15
N VAL A 52 11.00 -5.83 12.48
CA VAL A 52 12.10 -5.29 11.67
C VAL A 52 13.19 -6.34 11.40
N TYR A 53 13.47 -7.19 12.37
CA TYR A 53 14.55 -8.17 12.26
C TYR A 53 14.19 -9.39 11.40
N SER A 54 12.93 -9.59 11.07
CA SER A 54 12.49 -10.77 10.32
C SER A 54 11.40 -10.48 9.30
N ALA A 55 11.03 -9.22 9.09
CA ALA A 55 9.95 -8.84 8.18
C ALA A 55 10.33 -9.18 6.73
N PRO A 56 9.45 -9.83 5.99
CA PRO A 56 9.68 -10.01 4.56
C PRO A 56 9.61 -8.66 3.86
N VAL A 57 10.40 -8.51 2.81
CA VAL A 57 10.44 -7.28 2.02
C VAL A 57 10.01 -7.56 0.59
N PHE A 58 9.43 -6.56 -0.06
CA PHE A 58 9.13 -6.66 -1.47
C PHE A 58 10.43 -6.58 -2.27
N ASN A 59 10.61 -7.52 -3.17
CA ASN A 59 11.71 -7.50 -4.13
C ASN A 59 11.15 -7.14 -5.51
N LEU A 60 10.42 -6.02 -5.56
CA LEU A 60 9.74 -5.56 -6.75
C LEU A 60 10.36 -4.24 -7.21
N GLY A 61 10.90 -4.25 -8.43
CA GLY A 61 11.39 -3.03 -9.04
C GLY A 61 10.26 -2.26 -9.74
N ASP A 62 10.53 -1.00 -10.04
CA ASP A 62 9.56 -0.13 -10.70
C ASP A 62 9.06 -0.69 -12.03
N LYS A 63 9.93 -1.34 -12.80
CA LYS A 63 9.55 -1.91 -14.08
C LYS A 63 8.49 -2.98 -13.96
N LEU A 64 8.60 -3.84 -12.95
CA LEU A 64 7.62 -4.89 -12.73
C LEU A 64 6.28 -4.31 -12.30
N VAL A 65 6.30 -3.28 -11.44
CA VAL A 65 5.09 -2.58 -11.02
C VAL A 65 4.42 -1.89 -12.21
N LEU A 66 5.20 -1.24 -13.06
CA LEU A 66 4.66 -0.57 -14.26
C LEU A 66 4.02 -1.58 -15.22
N LYS A 67 4.64 -2.73 -15.42
CA LYS A 67 4.05 -3.80 -16.24
C LYS A 67 2.73 -4.31 -15.65
N SER A 68 2.68 -4.42 -14.33
CA SER A 68 1.47 -4.85 -13.62
C SER A 68 0.35 -3.83 -13.78
N ILE A 69 0.68 -2.54 -13.70
CA ILE A 69 -0.29 -1.47 -13.93
C ILE A 69 -0.83 -1.54 -15.36
N ALA A 70 0.06 -1.68 -16.35
CA ALA A 70 -0.33 -1.76 -17.76
C ALA A 70 -1.30 -2.92 -17.99
N LYS A 71 -1.02 -4.07 -17.38
CA LYS A 71 -1.89 -5.24 -17.49
C LYS A 71 -3.25 -4.99 -16.83
N THR A 72 -3.26 -4.35 -15.68
CA THR A 72 -4.47 -4.10 -14.90
C THR A 72 -5.41 -3.13 -15.61
N VAL A 73 -4.87 -2.06 -16.18
CA VAL A 73 -5.66 -1.02 -16.85
C VAL A 73 -5.80 -1.25 -18.35
N ASP A 74 -5.20 -2.30 -18.89
CA ASP A 74 -5.24 -2.69 -20.29
C ASP A 74 -4.75 -1.58 -21.23
N ILE A 75 -3.58 -1.05 -20.91
CA ILE A 75 -2.91 0.00 -21.69
C ILE A 75 -1.48 -0.45 -21.95
N SER A 76 -0.85 0.06 -23.02
CA SER A 76 0.51 -0.35 -23.35
C SER A 76 1.52 0.05 -22.28
N GLU A 77 2.57 -0.76 -22.13
CA GLU A 77 3.63 -0.49 -21.17
C GLU A 77 4.32 0.85 -21.47
N GLU A 78 4.43 1.22 -22.75
CA GLU A 78 5.03 2.49 -23.17
C GLU A 78 4.24 3.69 -22.67
N GLN A 79 2.91 3.64 -22.76
CA GLN A 79 2.05 4.72 -22.27
C GLN A 79 2.14 4.86 -20.75
N VAL A 80 2.18 3.75 -20.05
CA VAL A 80 2.30 3.76 -18.59
C VAL A 80 3.66 4.33 -18.19
N ALA A 81 4.74 3.95 -18.88
CA ALA A 81 6.07 4.46 -18.61
C ALA A 81 6.16 5.98 -18.83
N LEU A 82 5.53 6.49 -19.88
CA LEU A 82 5.50 7.93 -20.13
C LEU A 82 4.75 8.67 -19.03
N ALA A 83 3.62 8.14 -18.57
CA ALA A 83 2.87 8.74 -17.48
C ALA A 83 3.68 8.74 -16.19
N TYR A 84 4.44 7.68 -15.92
CA TYR A 84 5.32 7.62 -14.77
C TYR A 84 6.42 8.67 -14.83
N GLN A 85 7.03 8.88 -15.99
CA GLN A 85 8.04 9.92 -16.17
C GLN A 85 7.50 11.31 -15.86
N LYS A 86 6.23 11.56 -16.21
CA LYS A 86 5.60 12.86 -15.96
C LYS A 86 5.23 13.05 -14.48
N SER A 87 4.69 12.02 -13.84
CA SER A 87 4.20 12.14 -12.46
C SER A 87 5.30 11.90 -11.41
N GLY A 88 6.26 11.04 -11.73
CA GLY A 88 7.29 10.61 -10.78
C GLY A 88 6.79 9.75 -9.64
N ASP A 89 5.56 9.24 -9.73
CA ASP A 89 4.90 8.52 -8.64
C ASP A 89 4.06 7.38 -9.20
N LEU A 90 4.31 6.16 -8.72
CA LEU A 90 3.61 4.96 -9.21
C LEU A 90 2.10 5.00 -8.93
N SER A 91 1.72 5.49 -7.76
CA SER A 91 0.31 5.59 -7.39
C SER A 91 -0.43 6.57 -8.27
N LYS A 92 0.15 7.73 -8.51
CA LYS A 92 -0.43 8.75 -9.41
C LYS A 92 -0.53 8.22 -10.83
N THR A 93 0.45 7.45 -11.26
CA THR A 93 0.43 6.82 -12.59
C THR A 93 -0.77 5.89 -12.71
N TYR A 94 -1.00 5.03 -11.71
CA TYR A 94 -2.15 4.14 -11.70
C TYR A 94 -3.47 4.92 -11.73
N LEU A 95 -3.60 5.92 -10.87
CA LEU A 95 -4.82 6.72 -10.77
C LEU A 95 -5.14 7.47 -12.06
N ASN A 96 -4.13 7.83 -12.83
CA ASN A 96 -4.32 8.51 -14.11
C ASN A 96 -5.08 7.65 -15.11
N PHE A 97 -4.95 6.34 -15.02
CA PHE A 97 -5.60 5.39 -15.93
C PHE A 97 -6.80 4.67 -15.35
N ALA A 98 -6.96 4.69 -14.03
CA ALA A 98 -8.07 4.02 -13.35
C ALA A 98 -9.32 4.88 -13.45
N LYS A 99 -10.21 4.56 -14.40
CA LYS A 99 -11.39 5.38 -14.68
C LYS A 99 -12.62 4.99 -13.87
N ASP A 100 -12.80 3.72 -13.60
CA ASP A 100 -13.98 3.21 -12.90
C ASP A 100 -13.60 2.59 -11.58
N PHE A 101 -13.08 3.43 -10.68
CA PHE A 101 -12.64 2.98 -9.38
C PHE A 101 -13.82 2.93 -8.42
N SER A 102 -14.27 1.72 -8.12
CA SER A 102 -15.31 1.48 -7.13
C SER A 102 -14.65 0.81 -5.92
N PRO A 103 -14.48 1.53 -4.81
CA PRO A 103 -13.82 0.92 -3.65
C PRO A 103 -14.65 -0.23 -3.10
N GLN A 104 -13.99 -1.37 -2.93
CA GLN A 104 -14.59 -2.53 -2.30
C GLN A 104 -14.28 -2.51 -0.80
N PRO A 105 -15.24 -2.88 0.07
CA PRO A 105 -14.95 -2.94 1.50
C PRO A 105 -14.06 -4.15 1.79
N ILE A 106 -12.77 -3.88 1.99
CA ILE A 106 -11.77 -4.91 2.29
C ILE A 106 -11.20 -4.62 3.67
N SER A 107 -11.02 -5.66 4.48
CA SER A 107 -10.47 -5.50 5.82
C SER A 107 -8.96 -5.28 5.78
N ILE A 108 -8.42 -4.67 6.82
CA ILE A 108 -6.98 -4.49 7.00
C ILE A 108 -6.27 -5.84 6.94
N GLY A 109 -6.82 -6.85 7.61
CA GLY A 109 -6.22 -8.19 7.65
C GLY A 109 -6.10 -8.82 6.27
N VAL A 110 -7.12 -8.69 5.44
CA VAL A 110 -7.10 -9.25 4.08
C VAL A 110 -6.00 -8.58 3.24
N VAL A 111 -5.90 -7.25 3.30
CA VAL A 111 -4.86 -6.53 2.58
C VAL A 111 -3.47 -6.95 3.07
N PHE A 112 -3.28 -7.03 4.38
CA PHE A 112 -2.00 -7.42 4.97
C PHE A 112 -1.58 -8.83 4.49
N GLU A 113 -2.49 -9.79 4.53
CA GLU A 113 -2.21 -11.15 4.09
C GLU A 113 -1.84 -11.23 2.60
N GLU A 114 -2.52 -10.43 1.76
CA GLU A 114 -2.19 -10.39 0.34
C GLU A 114 -0.82 -9.76 0.10
N LEU A 115 -0.49 -8.70 0.83
CA LEU A 115 0.83 -8.08 0.74
C LEU A 115 1.92 -9.06 1.19
N LEU A 116 1.66 -9.79 2.26
CA LEU A 116 2.60 -10.79 2.77
C LEU A 116 2.83 -11.89 1.74
N ARG A 117 1.77 -12.36 1.09
CA ARG A 117 1.86 -13.37 0.05
C ARG A 117 2.71 -12.89 -1.14
N ILE A 118 2.51 -11.64 -1.55
CA ILE A 118 3.30 -11.04 -2.64
C ILE A 118 4.78 -10.95 -2.24
N ALA A 119 5.07 -10.54 -1.01
CA ALA A 119 6.44 -10.43 -0.53
C ALA A 119 7.14 -11.80 -0.51
N GLU A 120 6.43 -12.86 -0.11
CA GLU A 120 6.96 -14.21 -0.11
C GLU A 120 7.26 -14.71 -1.52
N LEU A 121 6.35 -14.45 -2.47
CA LEU A 121 6.57 -14.81 -3.87
C LEU A 121 7.74 -14.04 -4.47
N SER A 122 7.86 -12.76 -4.17
CA SER A 122 8.95 -11.94 -4.69
C SER A 122 10.31 -12.36 -4.15
N GLY A 123 10.35 -12.98 -2.97
CA GLY A 123 11.57 -13.49 -2.38
C GLY A 123 12.09 -14.75 -3.03
N GLU A 124 11.22 -15.53 -3.68
CA GLU A 124 11.60 -16.81 -4.27
C GLU A 124 11.86 -16.73 -5.78
N ASP A 125 10.91 -16.18 -6.54
CA ASP A 125 10.93 -16.32 -8.01
C ASP A 125 10.38 -15.07 -8.70
N SER A 126 10.57 -13.93 -8.13
CA SER A 126 9.96 -12.67 -8.54
C SER A 126 10.36 -12.20 -9.95
N GLN A 127 11.47 -12.70 -10.46
CA GLN A 127 12.06 -12.23 -11.70
C GLN A 127 11.60 -13.02 -12.92
N GLN A 128 10.80 -14.02 -12.72
CA GLN A 128 10.32 -14.86 -13.81
C GLN A 128 8.99 -14.42 -14.39
#